data_4fe4ed28010a857101ba2d53e2958609
#
_entry.id   4fe4ed28010a857101ba2d53e2958609
#
_cell.length_a   1.000
_cell.length_b   1.000
_cell.length_c   1.000
_cell.angle_alpha   90.00
_cell.angle_beta   90.00
_cell.angle_gamma   90.00
#
_symmetry.space_group_name_H-M   'P 1'
#
loop_
_entity.id
_entity.type
_entity.pdbx_description
1 polymer ?
#
loop_
_entity_poly.entity_id
_entity_poly.type
_entity_poly.pdbx_seq_one_letter_code
_entity_poly.pdbx_strand_id
1 'polypeptide(L)'
;MLLWLADYLAEYNKGFLVLQYITLRAIMSVLTALFIAFFVGPIMIAKLRFYQVGQSIRADGPKSHLSKAGTPTMGGALIVVAIILSTLLWANLENRFVWVTLGVLTLFAAIGWVDDWRKVVQKDSRGLPARWKYLWQSVGALGAAVVLYATAQSPAETQLIVPFFKSVSINLGLFYIVLTYFVITGTSNAVNLTDGLDGLAIMPTVLVAGALGIFAYATGHTEFSSYLHIPYIAGAGELMVMVAAVCGAGLGFLWFNTYPAQVFMGDVGALSLGAMLGVMAVIVRQEIVLFIMGGVFVMETVSVMMQVASFKLTGRRIFRMAPIHHHFELKGWAEPKIIVRFWIITVILVLVGLATLKIR
;
A
#
# COMPACT_ATOMS: atom_id res chain seq x y z
N MET A 1 -20.61 8.82 2.09
CA MET A 1 -21.49 9.96 1.72
C MET A 1 -22.62 9.53 0.78
N LEU A 2 -22.32 8.93 -0.37
CA LEU A 2 -23.37 8.48 -1.32
C LEU A 2 -24.25 7.38 -0.76
N LEU A 3 -23.77 6.56 0.17
CA LEU A 3 -24.59 5.57 0.87
C LEU A 3 -25.71 6.23 1.67
N TRP A 4 -25.38 7.24 2.47
CA TRP A 4 -26.36 8.02 3.23
C TRP A 4 -27.38 8.73 2.30
N LEU A 5 -26.91 9.28 1.18
CA LEU A 5 -27.81 9.85 0.17
C LEU A 5 -28.71 8.79 -0.47
N ALA A 6 -28.18 7.60 -0.72
CA ALA A 6 -28.95 6.47 -1.28
C ALA A 6 -30.07 6.03 -0.32
N ASP A 7 -29.79 5.96 0.99
CA ASP A 7 -30.79 5.62 2.01
C ASP A 7 -31.92 6.66 2.02
N TYR A 8 -31.58 7.94 1.97
CA TYR A 8 -32.58 9.03 1.87
C TYR A 8 -33.41 8.94 0.57
N LEU A 9 -32.75 8.70 -0.57
CA LEU A 9 -33.46 8.59 -1.86
C LEU A 9 -34.27 7.29 -1.99
N ALA A 10 -33.93 6.24 -1.25
CA ALA A 10 -34.67 4.99 -1.23
C ALA A 10 -36.08 5.12 -0.65
N GLU A 11 -36.34 6.15 0.16
CA GLU A 11 -37.70 6.50 0.61
C GLU A 11 -38.62 6.87 -0.57
N TYR A 12 -38.06 7.47 -1.64
CA TYR A 12 -38.80 7.88 -2.83
C TYR A 12 -38.77 6.80 -3.93
N ASN A 13 -37.64 6.08 -4.08
CA ASN A 13 -37.50 5.05 -5.07
C ASN A 13 -36.55 3.93 -4.58
N LYS A 14 -37.09 2.74 -4.38
CA LYS A 14 -36.34 1.54 -3.92
C LYS A 14 -35.18 1.13 -4.84
N GLY A 15 -35.13 1.62 -6.07
CA GLY A 15 -34.00 1.37 -7.00
C GLY A 15 -32.67 1.87 -6.45
N PHE A 16 -32.66 2.90 -5.58
CA PHE A 16 -31.44 3.41 -4.96
C PHE A 16 -30.82 2.44 -3.94
N LEU A 17 -31.55 1.43 -3.44
CA LEU A 17 -31.01 0.38 -2.57
C LEU A 17 -29.90 -0.42 -3.24
N VAL A 18 -29.79 -0.39 -4.56
CA VAL A 18 -28.67 -1.02 -5.27
C VAL A 18 -27.31 -0.49 -4.83
N LEU A 19 -27.24 0.76 -4.37
CA LEU A 19 -26.01 1.38 -3.84
C LEU A 19 -25.58 0.84 -2.47
N GLN A 20 -26.42 0.05 -1.79
CA GLN A 20 -26.04 -0.62 -0.54
C GLN A 20 -25.13 -1.84 -0.80
N TYR A 21 -25.13 -2.42 -2.01
CA TYR A 21 -24.29 -3.57 -2.33
C TYR A 21 -22.80 -3.17 -2.36
N ILE A 22 -21.99 -3.82 -1.53
CA ILE A 22 -20.52 -3.60 -1.43
C ILE A 22 -19.85 -3.77 -2.79
N THR A 23 -20.25 -4.77 -3.57
CA THR A 23 -19.69 -5.06 -4.89
C THR A 23 -19.89 -3.90 -5.87
N LEU A 24 -21.09 -3.32 -5.92
CA LEU A 24 -21.33 -2.15 -6.77
C LEU A 24 -20.51 -0.95 -6.31
N ARG A 25 -20.51 -0.68 -5.00
CA ARG A 25 -19.71 0.42 -4.42
C ARG A 25 -18.23 0.26 -4.68
N ALA A 26 -17.70 -0.97 -4.62
CA ALA A 26 -16.32 -1.27 -4.98
C ALA A 26 -16.04 -0.94 -6.46
N ILE A 27 -16.90 -1.38 -7.40
CA ILE A 27 -16.75 -1.05 -8.82
C ILE A 27 -16.77 0.47 -9.04
N MET A 28 -17.73 1.16 -8.43
CA MET A 28 -17.84 2.61 -8.55
C MET A 28 -16.64 3.32 -7.93
N SER A 29 -16.08 2.77 -6.86
CA SER A 29 -14.85 3.29 -6.22
C SER A 29 -13.63 3.18 -7.14
N VAL A 30 -13.44 2.02 -7.81
CA VAL A 30 -12.39 1.87 -8.85
C VAL A 30 -12.53 2.92 -9.93
N LEU A 31 -13.75 3.02 -10.51
CA LEU A 31 -14.02 3.95 -11.62
C LEU A 31 -13.82 5.40 -11.23
N THR A 32 -14.27 5.78 -10.02
CA THR A 32 -14.07 7.14 -9.48
C THR A 32 -12.59 7.46 -9.32
N ALA A 33 -11.81 6.54 -8.73
CA ALA A 33 -10.38 6.73 -8.54
C ALA A 33 -9.62 6.80 -9.87
N LEU A 34 -9.95 5.94 -10.84
CA LEU A 34 -9.42 6.01 -12.20
C LEU A 34 -9.75 7.33 -12.88
N PHE A 35 -11.00 7.77 -12.80
CA PHE A 35 -11.45 9.03 -13.37
C PHE A 35 -10.64 10.20 -12.77
N ILE A 36 -10.53 10.27 -11.45
CA ILE A 36 -9.72 11.31 -10.78
C ILE A 36 -8.28 11.26 -11.30
N ALA A 37 -7.66 10.07 -11.37
CA ALA A 37 -6.29 9.93 -11.84
C ALA A 37 -6.10 10.42 -13.28
N PHE A 38 -7.01 10.08 -14.20
CA PHE A 38 -6.90 10.48 -15.61
C PHE A 38 -7.17 11.95 -15.86
N PHE A 39 -8.09 12.57 -15.13
CA PHE A 39 -8.40 14.00 -15.31
C PHE A 39 -7.47 14.91 -14.53
N VAL A 40 -7.13 14.56 -13.29
CA VAL A 40 -6.26 15.40 -12.43
C VAL A 40 -4.79 15.16 -12.75
N GLY A 41 -4.42 13.94 -13.16
CA GLY A 41 -3.03 13.53 -13.40
C GLY A 41 -2.28 14.46 -14.36
N PRO A 42 -2.77 14.71 -15.59
CA PRO A 42 -2.09 15.58 -16.53
C PRO A 42 -1.91 17.01 -15.99
N ILE A 43 -2.92 17.55 -15.29
CA ILE A 43 -2.88 18.89 -14.71
C ILE A 43 -1.82 18.95 -13.60
N MET A 44 -1.78 17.93 -12.75
CA MET A 44 -0.82 17.84 -11.66
C MET A 44 0.62 17.70 -12.21
N ILE A 45 0.83 16.81 -13.18
CA ILE A 45 2.15 16.59 -13.80
C ILE A 45 2.65 17.89 -14.45
N ALA A 46 1.77 18.64 -15.16
CA ALA A 46 2.13 19.93 -15.76
C ALA A 46 2.54 20.95 -14.68
N LYS A 47 1.79 21.03 -13.55
CA LYS A 47 2.14 21.90 -12.42
C LYS A 47 3.46 21.51 -11.78
N LEU A 48 3.68 20.21 -11.52
CA LEU A 48 4.93 19.71 -10.93
C LEU A 48 6.15 20.04 -11.83
N ARG A 49 6.00 19.90 -13.14
CA ARG A 49 7.03 20.31 -14.12
C ARG A 49 7.28 21.83 -14.09
N PHE A 50 6.21 22.62 -14.05
CA PHE A 50 6.33 24.09 -14.02
C PHE A 50 7.08 24.58 -12.78
N TYR A 51 6.82 23.98 -11.61
CA TYR A 51 7.52 24.29 -10.36
C TYR A 51 8.89 23.62 -10.23
N GLN A 52 9.37 22.93 -11.27
CA GLN A 52 10.65 22.21 -11.28
C GLN A 52 10.79 21.23 -10.11
N VAL A 53 9.70 20.57 -9.73
CA VAL A 53 9.64 19.55 -8.67
C VAL A 53 10.29 18.25 -9.19
N GLY A 54 11.53 18.34 -9.68
CA GLY A 54 12.27 17.19 -10.21
C GLY A 54 13.09 16.49 -9.13
N GLN A 55 13.21 15.18 -9.27
CA GLN A 55 14.04 14.39 -8.35
C GLN A 55 15.52 14.73 -8.54
N SER A 56 16.23 15.02 -7.46
CA SER A 56 17.71 15.12 -7.47
C SER A 56 18.29 13.71 -7.61
N ILE A 57 18.98 13.44 -8.73
CA ILE A 57 19.62 12.15 -8.98
C ILE A 57 20.82 12.04 -8.04
N ARG A 58 20.91 10.93 -7.30
CA ARG A 58 22.07 10.64 -6.45
C ARG A 58 23.28 10.31 -7.32
N ALA A 59 24.42 10.90 -7.01
CA ALA A 59 25.68 10.65 -7.73
C ALA A 59 26.14 9.17 -7.67
N ASP A 60 25.71 8.44 -6.63
CA ASP A 60 26.08 7.04 -6.37
C ASP A 60 25.15 6.03 -7.08
N GLY A 61 24.12 6.48 -7.83
CA GLY A 61 23.15 5.63 -8.52
C GLY A 61 23.64 5.08 -9.87
N PRO A 62 22.87 4.14 -10.49
CA PRO A 62 23.15 3.68 -11.84
C PRO A 62 23.17 4.84 -12.85
N LYS A 63 24.13 4.83 -13.78
CA LYS A 63 24.26 5.89 -14.82
C LYS A 63 23.03 6.00 -15.72
N SER A 64 22.26 4.92 -15.87
CA SER A 64 20.97 4.89 -16.58
C SER A 64 19.95 5.90 -16.05
N HIS A 65 20.02 6.22 -14.76
CA HIS A 65 19.10 7.17 -14.11
C HIS A 65 19.37 8.63 -14.49
N LEU A 66 20.54 8.96 -15.05
CA LEU A 66 20.84 10.32 -15.52
C LEU A 66 19.89 10.79 -16.62
N SER A 67 19.37 9.89 -17.46
CA SER A 67 18.38 10.20 -18.49
C SER A 67 17.00 10.59 -17.93
N LYS A 68 16.73 10.27 -16.66
CA LYS A 68 15.49 10.57 -15.94
C LYS A 68 15.53 11.94 -15.23
N ALA A 69 16.62 12.69 -15.40
CA ALA A 69 16.75 14.03 -14.82
C ALA A 69 15.61 14.94 -15.33
N GLY A 70 14.93 15.63 -14.42
CA GLY A 70 13.80 16.50 -14.75
C GLY A 70 12.42 15.83 -14.73
N THR A 71 12.33 14.51 -14.58
CA THR A 71 11.03 13.86 -14.33
C THR A 71 10.52 14.31 -12.95
N PRO A 72 9.28 14.86 -12.87
CA PRO A 72 8.72 15.31 -11.60
C PRO A 72 8.50 14.14 -10.62
N THR A 73 8.65 14.42 -9.35
CA THR A 73 8.31 13.51 -8.25
C THR A 73 7.08 13.99 -7.49
N MET A 74 6.71 13.31 -6.39
CA MET A 74 5.50 13.58 -5.57
C MET A 74 4.17 13.19 -6.26
N GLY A 75 4.23 12.37 -7.31
CA GLY A 75 3.03 11.86 -7.98
C GLY A 75 2.11 11.03 -7.07
N GLY A 76 2.65 10.48 -5.98
CA GLY A 76 1.88 9.80 -4.94
C GLY A 76 0.75 10.64 -4.32
N ALA A 77 0.85 11.97 -4.36
CA ALA A 77 -0.23 12.84 -3.92
C ALA A 77 -1.52 12.62 -4.73
N LEU A 78 -1.41 12.36 -6.04
CA LEU A 78 -2.56 12.01 -6.88
C LEU A 78 -3.23 10.73 -6.40
N ILE A 79 -2.43 9.72 -6.09
CA ILE A 79 -2.92 8.41 -5.60
C ILE A 79 -3.69 8.62 -4.29
N VAL A 80 -3.07 9.29 -3.33
CA VAL A 80 -3.65 9.53 -2.00
C VAL A 80 -4.97 10.29 -2.10
N VAL A 81 -5.02 11.38 -2.88
CA VAL A 81 -6.24 12.17 -3.09
C VAL A 81 -7.33 11.33 -3.75
N ALA A 82 -7.00 10.56 -4.78
CA ALA A 82 -7.95 9.69 -5.46
C ALA A 82 -8.53 8.63 -4.52
N ILE A 83 -7.70 8.00 -3.67
CA ILE A 83 -8.15 7.03 -2.67
C ILE A 83 -9.06 7.68 -1.64
N ILE A 84 -8.66 8.82 -1.07
CA ILE A 84 -9.44 9.52 -0.03
C ILE A 84 -10.81 9.91 -0.59
N LEU A 85 -10.86 10.58 -1.74
CA LEU A 85 -12.12 11.05 -2.32
C LEU A 85 -13.03 9.88 -2.70
N SER A 86 -12.51 8.83 -3.34
CA SER A 86 -13.30 7.65 -3.70
C SER A 86 -13.83 6.92 -2.47
N THR A 87 -13.00 6.79 -1.43
CA THR A 87 -13.42 6.15 -0.17
C THR A 87 -14.50 6.97 0.53
N LEU A 88 -14.34 8.28 0.65
CA LEU A 88 -15.34 9.16 1.29
C LEU A 88 -16.67 9.16 0.54
N LEU A 89 -16.66 9.00 -0.78
CA LEU A 89 -17.87 8.91 -1.59
C LEU A 89 -18.58 7.58 -1.41
N TRP A 90 -17.88 6.45 -1.50
CA TRP A 90 -18.47 5.13 -1.67
C TRP A 90 -18.43 4.22 -0.43
N ALA A 91 -17.51 4.44 0.53
CA ALA A 91 -17.45 3.64 1.74
C ALA A 91 -18.51 4.03 2.77
N ASN A 92 -18.85 3.07 3.63
CA ASN A 92 -19.64 3.34 4.82
C ASN A 92 -18.79 4.09 5.86
N LEU A 93 -19.11 5.35 6.07
CA LEU A 93 -18.36 6.22 6.98
C LEU A 93 -18.65 5.97 8.47
N GLU A 94 -19.60 5.12 8.82
CA GLU A 94 -19.81 4.67 10.19
C GLU A 94 -18.86 3.55 10.60
N ASN A 95 -18.15 2.96 9.62
CA ASN A 95 -17.23 1.88 9.86
C ASN A 95 -15.88 2.37 10.41
N ARG A 96 -15.50 1.89 11.59
CA ARG A 96 -14.24 2.24 12.26
C ARG A 96 -12.99 1.89 11.44
N PHE A 97 -13.00 0.76 10.72
CA PHE A 97 -11.86 0.32 9.92
C PHE A 97 -11.56 1.26 8.76
N VAL A 98 -12.60 1.87 8.18
CA VAL A 98 -12.45 2.90 7.14
C VAL A 98 -11.65 4.09 7.69
N TRP A 99 -12.01 4.59 8.88
CA TRP A 99 -11.33 5.74 9.47
C TRP A 99 -9.90 5.43 9.93
N VAL A 100 -9.67 4.25 10.53
CA VAL A 100 -8.32 3.85 10.92
C VAL A 100 -7.41 3.75 9.68
N THR A 101 -7.91 3.14 8.61
CA THR A 101 -7.12 2.96 7.37
C THR A 101 -6.89 4.30 6.67
N LEU A 102 -7.89 5.18 6.57
CA LEU A 102 -7.72 6.54 6.05
C LEU A 102 -6.77 7.38 6.90
N GLY A 103 -6.85 7.24 8.23
CA GLY A 103 -5.95 7.92 9.15
C GLY A 103 -4.48 7.52 8.95
N VAL A 104 -4.22 6.21 8.82
CA VAL A 104 -2.88 5.68 8.52
C VAL A 104 -2.41 6.17 7.14
N LEU A 105 -3.24 6.04 6.10
CA LEU A 105 -2.91 6.52 4.76
C LEU A 105 -2.51 8.00 4.78
N THR A 106 -3.33 8.85 5.39
CA THR A 106 -3.14 10.31 5.41
C THR A 106 -1.91 10.71 6.22
N LEU A 107 -1.70 10.10 7.38
CA LEU A 107 -0.54 10.41 8.23
C LEU A 107 0.77 10.02 7.54
N PHE A 108 0.83 8.81 6.96
CA PHE A 108 2.04 8.36 6.26
C PHE A 108 2.26 9.15 4.95
N ALA A 109 1.19 9.59 4.29
CA ALA A 109 1.29 10.52 3.16
C ALA A 109 1.86 11.88 3.60
N ALA A 110 1.44 12.40 4.75
CA ALA A 110 1.98 13.66 5.29
C ALA A 110 3.47 13.54 5.62
N ILE A 111 3.91 12.41 6.20
CA ILE A 111 5.34 12.15 6.46
C ILE A 111 6.13 12.14 5.14
N GLY A 112 5.62 11.41 4.14
CA GLY A 112 6.23 11.37 2.80
C GLY A 112 6.25 12.73 2.11
N TRP A 113 5.16 13.51 2.25
CA TRP A 113 5.08 14.87 1.73
C TRP A 113 6.18 15.78 2.31
N VAL A 114 6.37 15.77 3.62
CA VAL A 114 7.43 16.56 4.27
C VAL A 114 8.81 16.11 3.81
N ASP A 115 9.03 14.81 3.65
CA ASP A 115 10.30 14.26 3.15
C ASP A 115 10.59 14.72 1.71
N ASP A 116 9.63 14.54 0.80
CA ASP A 116 9.76 14.94 -0.61
C ASP A 116 9.85 16.47 -0.76
N TRP A 117 9.06 17.24 0.00
CA TRP A 117 9.12 18.69 0.01
C TRP A 117 10.52 19.22 0.35
N ARG A 118 11.15 18.64 1.38
CA ARG A 118 12.52 19.01 1.75
C ARG A 118 13.53 18.69 0.64
N LYS A 119 13.41 17.52 0.02
CA LYS A 119 14.29 17.11 -1.07
C LYS A 119 14.19 18.02 -2.29
N VAL A 120 12.97 18.43 -2.64
CA VAL A 120 12.68 19.14 -3.87
C VAL A 120 12.75 20.65 -3.71
N VAL A 121 12.00 21.20 -2.74
CA VAL A 121 11.86 22.66 -2.57
C VAL A 121 13.04 23.25 -1.80
N GLN A 122 13.47 22.58 -0.73
CA GLN A 122 14.62 23.03 0.06
C GLN A 122 15.96 22.55 -0.54
N LYS A 123 15.92 21.72 -1.61
CA LYS A 123 17.11 21.11 -2.26
C LYS A 123 18.03 20.38 -1.25
N ASP A 124 17.45 19.91 -0.12
CA ASP A 124 18.16 19.09 0.85
C ASP A 124 18.03 17.61 0.45
N SER A 125 19.04 17.07 -0.23
CA SER A 125 19.06 15.69 -0.70
C SER A 125 18.86 14.62 0.39
N ARG A 126 19.03 15.01 1.68
CA ARG A 126 18.82 14.12 2.83
C ARG A 126 17.35 13.96 3.19
N GLY A 127 16.49 14.92 2.79
CA GLY A 127 15.07 14.94 3.12
C GLY A 127 14.81 15.08 4.63
N LEU A 128 13.81 14.37 5.12
CA LEU A 128 13.51 14.32 6.56
C LEU A 128 14.54 13.45 7.28
N PRO A 129 15.23 13.93 8.33
CA PRO A 129 16.17 13.10 9.08
C PRO A 129 15.53 11.79 9.53
N ALA A 130 16.24 10.66 9.35
CA ALA A 130 15.72 9.32 9.57
C ALA A 130 15.06 9.13 10.96
N ARG A 131 15.63 9.77 12.02
CA ARG A 131 15.08 9.73 13.39
C ARG A 131 13.65 10.31 13.46
N TRP A 132 13.39 11.43 12.77
CA TRP A 132 12.07 12.07 12.77
C TRP A 132 11.09 11.31 11.88
N LYS A 133 11.54 10.84 10.71
CA LYS A 133 10.74 9.98 9.82
C LYS A 133 10.26 8.74 10.58
N TYR A 134 11.18 8.04 11.24
CA TYR A 134 10.86 6.84 12.01
C TYR A 134 9.97 7.14 13.23
N LEU A 135 10.21 8.27 13.94
CA LEU A 135 9.38 8.68 15.07
C LEU A 135 7.90 8.87 14.65
N TRP A 136 7.66 9.63 13.59
CA TRP A 136 6.29 9.89 13.15
C TRP A 136 5.61 8.65 12.58
N GLN A 137 6.34 7.79 11.86
CA GLN A 137 5.84 6.47 11.46
C GLN A 137 5.47 5.63 12.69
N SER A 138 6.30 5.64 13.72
CA SER A 138 6.04 4.91 14.98
C SER A 138 4.80 5.45 15.69
N VAL A 139 4.64 6.76 15.81
CA VAL A 139 3.45 7.38 16.40
C VAL A 139 2.18 6.96 15.64
N GLY A 140 2.21 7.01 14.32
CA GLY A 140 1.05 6.62 13.50
C GLY A 140 0.71 5.14 13.61
N ALA A 141 1.71 4.28 13.51
CA ALA A 141 1.51 2.83 13.56
C ALA A 141 1.08 2.35 14.96
N LEU A 142 1.70 2.89 16.03
CA LEU A 142 1.27 2.60 17.41
C LEU A 142 -0.13 3.15 17.68
N GLY A 143 -0.44 4.36 17.23
CA GLY A 143 -1.78 4.94 17.36
C GLY A 143 -2.84 4.05 16.71
N ALA A 144 -2.62 3.61 15.48
CA ALA A 144 -3.51 2.68 14.79
C ALA A 144 -3.63 1.33 15.53
N ALA A 145 -2.51 0.78 16.00
CA ALA A 145 -2.48 -0.48 16.74
C ALA A 145 -3.29 -0.40 18.06
N VAL A 146 -3.11 0.68 18.80
CA VAL A 146 -3.86 0.92 20.05
C VAL A 146 -5.35 1.10 19.78
N VAL A 147 -5.71 1.88 18.76
CA VAL A 147 -7.13 2.07 18.38
C VAL A 147 -7.77 0.74 17.98
N LEU A 148 -7.12 -0.06 17.13
CA LEU A 148 -7.64 -1.36 16.72
C LEU A 148 -7.78 -2.32 17.90
N TYR A 149 -6.80 -2.34 18.82
CA TYR A 149 -6.85 -3.17 20.02
C TYR A 149 -7.98 -2.74 20.97
N ALA A 150 -8.08 -1.44 21.27
CA ALA A 150 -9.07 -0.90 22.20
C ALA A 150 -10.51 -0.98 21.67
N THR A 151 -10.69 -0.96 20.35
CA THR A 151 -12.01 -1.05 19.71
C THR A 151 -12.36 -2.46 19.24
N ALA A 152 -11.55 -3.48 19.54
CA ALA A 152 -11.82 -4.86 19.17
C ALA A 152 -13.14 -5.34 19.80
N GLN A 153 -14.03 -5.91 18.98
CA GLN A 153 -15.37 -6.37 19.38
C GLN A 153 -15.41 -7.88 19.57
N SER A 154 -14.41 -8.60 19.09
CA SER A 154 -14.30 -10.04 19.23
C SER A 154 -12.86 -10.49 19.46
N PRO A 155 -12.63 -11.63 20.15
CA PRO A 155 -11.29 -12.20 20.31
C PRO A 155 -10.58 -12.48 18.97
N ALA A 156 -11.34 -12.75 17.92
CA ALA A 156 -10.82 -13.02 16.59
C ALA A 156 -10.00 -11.85 16.02
N GLU A 157 -10.33 -10.62 16.40
CA GLU A 157 -9.66 -9.41 15.91
C GLU A 157 -8.24 -9.22 16.46
N THR A 158 -7.86 -9.93 17.51
CA THR A 158 -6.54 -9.82 18.17
C THR A 158 -5.71 -11.10 18.11
N GLN A 159 -6.19 -12.12 17.37
CA GLN A 159 -5.47 -13.37 17.16
C GLN A 159 -4.59 -13.33 15.91
N LEU A 160 -3.43 -13.96 15.98
CA LEU A 160 -2.60 -14.23 14.80
C LEU A 160 -3.03 -15.56 14.17
N ILE A 161 -3.32 -15.57 12.90
CA ILE A 161 -3.68 -16.76 12.13
C ILE A 161 -2.46 -17.27 11.39
N VAL A 162 -2.17 -18.56 11.57
CA VAL A 162 -1.08 -19.21 10.83
C VAL A 162 -1.67 -19.83 9.57
N PRO A 163 -1.27 -19.35 8.35
CA PRO A 163 -1.74 -19.93 7.10
C PRO A 163 -1.34 -21.41 7.01
N PHE A 164 -2.12 -22.21 6.27
CA PHE A 164 -1.95 -23.65 6.09
C PHE A 164 -2.28 -24.51 7.33
N PHE A 165 -2.48 -23.97 8.52
CA PHE A 165 -2.82 -24.71 9.75
C PHE A 165 -4.18 -24.27 10.31
N LYS A 166 -5.23 -25.03 10.01
CA LYS A 166 -6.65 -24.69 10.35
C LYS A 166 -6.92 -24.40 11.83
N SER A 167 -6.22 -25.10 12.72
CA SER A 167 -6.47 -25.05 14.16
C SER A 167 -5.53 -24.12 14.92
N VAL A 168 -4.58 -23.50 14.24
CA VAL A 168 -3.55 -22.68 14.88
C VAL A 168 -3.94 -21.21 14.80
N SER A 169 -4.56 -20.72 15.87
CA SER A 169 -4.75 -19.29 16.13
C SER A 169 -4.08 -18.95 17.45
N ILE A 170 -3.23 -17.92 17.43
CA ILE A 170 -2.46 -17.51 18.61
C ILE A 170 -3.08 -16.23 19.14
N ASN A 171 -3.58 -16.28 20.37
CA ASN A 171 -4.03 -15.06 21.05
C ASN A 171 -2.81 -14.24 21.44
N LEU A 172 -2.68 -13.04 20.84
CA LEU A 172 -1.52 -12.18 21.06
C LEU A 172 -1.64 -11.30 22.31
N GLY A 173 -2.84 -11.12 22.85
CA GLY A 173 -3.04 -10.14 23.92
C GLY A 173 -2.43 -8.79 23.58
N LEU A 174 -1.67 -8.19 24.51
CA LEU A 174 -0.98 -6.90 24.28
C LEU A 174 0.12 -6.97 23.20
N PHE A 175 0.66 -8.15 22.91
CA PHE A 175 1.65 -8.32 21.84
C PHE A 175 1.07 -8.01 20.44
N TYR A 176 -0.25 -8.01 20.32
CA TYR A 176 -0.95 -7.54 19.13
C TYR A 176 -0.49 -6.12 18.70
N ILE A 177 -0.35 -5.20 19.67
CA ILE A 177 0.07 -3.83 19.42
C ILE A 177 1.49 -3.80 18.80
N VAL A 178 2.38 -4.63 19.35
CA VAL A 178 3.77 -4.73 18.89
C VAL A 178 3.83 -5.30 17.47
N LEU A 179 3.10 -6.39 17.22
CA LEU A 179 3.03 -7.01 15.90
C LEU A 179 2.46 -6.03 14.86
N THR A 180 1.32 -5.40 15.18
CA THR A 180 0.66 -4.41 14.30
C THR A 180 1.60 -3.25 13.95
N TYR A 181 2.33 -2.73 14.94
CA TYR A 181 3.34 -1.71 14.74
C TYR A 181 4.40 -2.13 13.71
N PHE A 182 4.96 -3.33 13.86
CA PHE A 182 5.97 -3.82 12.93
C PHE A 182 5.42 -4.12 11.54
N VAL A 183 4.19 -4.61 11.44
CA VAL A 183 3.55 -4.83 10.14
C VAL A 183 3.34 -3.53 9.40
N ILE A 184 2.78 -2.49 10.05
CA ILE A 184 2.51 -1.20 9.40
C ILE A 184 3.83 -0.49 9.01
N THR A 185 4.77 -0.37 9.95
CA THR A 185 6.05 0.31 9.68
C THR A 185 6.92 -0.47 8.71
N GLY A 186 6.93 -1.80 8.83
CA GLY A 186 7.69 -2.69 7.96
C GLY A 186 7.22 -2.62 6.51
N THR A 187 5.91 -2.77 6.27
CA THR A 187 5.34 -2.67 4.90
C THR A 187 5.49 -1.27 4.32
N SER A 188 5.31 -0.22 5.11
CA SER A 188 5.52 1.16 4.66
C SER A 188 6.93 1.36 4.09
N ASN A 189 7.95 0.96 4.85
CA ASN A 189 9.33 1.11 4.41
C ASN A 189 9.71 0.13 3.30
N ALA A 190 9.12 -1.08 3.27
CA ALA A 190 9.39 -2.07 2.23
C ALA A 190 8.87 -1.62 0.85
N VAL A 191 7.67 -1.05 0.78
CA VAL A 191 7.14 -0.46 -0.47
C VAL A 191 8.01 0.73 -0.89
N ASN A 192 8.43 1.58 0.05
CA ASN A 192 9.30 2.72 -0.24
C ASN A 192 10.67 2.29 -0.79
N LEU A 193 11.28 1.23 -0.26
CA LEU A 193 12.53 0.68 -0.79
C LEU A 193 12.36 0.07 -2.19
N THR A 194 11.16 -0.40 -2.53
CA THR A 194 10.86 -1.01 -3.84
C THR A 194 10.60 0.06 -4.92
N ASP A 195 10.28 1.30 -4.54
CA ASP A 195 10.00 2.41 -5.48
C ASP A 195 11.27 3.00 -6.09
N GLY A 196 12.08 2.15 -6.72
CA GLY A 196 13.36 2.55 -7.34
C GLY A 196 13.35 2.54 -8.87
N LEU A 197 12.37 1.90 -9.51
CA LEU A 197 12.22 1.83 -10.98
C LEU A 197 10.78 2.19 -11.39
N ASP A 198 10.63 2.66 -12.63
CA ASP A 198 9.36 3.15 -13.20
C ASP A 198 8.27 2.07 -13.14
N GLY A 199 7.22 2.29 -12.35
CA GLY A 199 6.11 1.35 -12.20
C GLY A 199 6.39 0.09 -11.36
N LEU A 200 7.61 -0.07 -10.82
CA LEU A 200 7.99 -1.28 -10.09
C LEU A 200 7.17 -1.48 -8.82
N ALA A 201 6.97 -0.46 -8.01
CA ALA A 201 6.28 -0.57 -6.72
C ALA A 201 4.76 -0.54 -6.85
N ILE A 202 4.21 0.25 -7.79
CA ILE A 202 2.77 0.49 -7.84
C ILE A 202 1.98 -0.74 -8.28
N MET A 203 2.43 -1.51 -9.27
CA MET A 203 1.69 -2.68 -9.74
C MET A 203 1.67 -3.82 -8.69
N PRO A 204 2.78 -4.20 -8.04
CA PRO A 204 2.74 -5.09 -6.88
C PRO A 204 1.81 -4.61 -5.77
N THR A 205 1.78 -3.31 -5.48
CA THR A 205 0.85 -2.73 -4.50
C THR A 205 -0.60 -2.96 -4.90
N VAL A 206 -0.97 -2.72 -6.16
CA VAL A 206 -2.33 -2.97 -6.69
C VAL A 206 -2.70 -4.46 -6.58
N LEU A 207 -1.79 -5.36 -6.94
CA LEU A 207 -2.03 -6.80 -6.90
C LEU A 207 -2.24 -7.31 -5.45
N VAL A 208 -1.37 -6.89 -4.53
CA VAL A 208 -1.48 -7.25 -3.11
C VAL A 208 -2.73 -6.63 -2.48
N ALA A 209 -3.02 -5.36 -2.78
CA ALA A 209 -4.25 -4.72 -2.33
C ALA A 209 -5.48 -5.48 -2.82
N GLY A 210 -5.56 -5.82 -4.11
CA GLY A 210 -6.67 -6.58 -4.67
C GLY A 210 -6.90 -7.92 -3.95
N ALA A 211 -5.82 -8.64 -3.64
CA ALA A 211 -5.90 -9.87 -2.86
C ALA A 211 -6.41 -9.62 -1.43
N LEU A 212 -5.90 -8.59 -0.74
CA LEU A 212 -6.39 -8.20 0.59
C LEU A 212 -7.88 -7.82 0.55
N GLY A 213 -8.37 -7.24 -0.56
CA GLY A 213 -9.80 -6.97 -0.75
C GLY A 213 -10.64 -8.25 -0.79
N ILE A 214 -10.16 -9.30 -1.45
CA ILE A 214 -10.81 -10.62 -1.45
C ILE A 214 -10.86 -11.18 -0.02
N PHE A 215 -9.75 -11.11 0.72
CA PHE A 215 -9.72 -11.49 2.13
C PHE A 215 -10.69 -10.66 2.97
N ALA A 216 -10.73 -9.34 2.78
CA ALA A 216 -11.64 -8.45 3.50
C ALA A 216 -13.10 -8.80 3.25
N TYR A 217 -13.47 -9.04 2.00
CA TYR A 217 -14.82 -9.45 1.63
C TYR A 217 -15.20 -10.80 2.27
N ALA A 218 -14.30 -11.79 2.17
CA ALA A 218 -14.53 -13.12 2.75
C ALA A 218 -14.62 -13.10 4.27
N THR A 219 -13.72 -12.38 4.95
CA THR A 219 -13.67 -12.24 6.41
C THR A 219 -14.87 -11.44 6.95
N GLY A 220 -15.36 -10.47 6.19
CA GLY A 220 -16.52 -9.66 6.56
C GLY A 220 -17.88 -10.27 6.24
N HIS A 221 -17.95 -11.48 5.64
CA HIS A 221 -19.18 -12.14 5.26
C HIS A 221 -19.36 -13.45 6.05
N THR A 222 -20.47 -13.59 6.77
CA THR A 222 -20.70 -14.72 7.69
C THR A 222 -20.66 -16.08 6.99
N GLU A 223 -21.28 -16.22 5.83
CA GLU A 223 -21.30 -17.49 5.08
C GLU A 223 -19.92 -17.83 4.51
N PHE A 224 -19.24 -16.86 3.88
CA PHE A 224 -17.91 -17.11 3.33
C PHE A 224 -16.87 -17.38 4.41
N SER A 225 -16.91 -16.67 5.52
CA SER A 225 -15.98 -16.91 6.63
C SER A 225 -16.19 -18.31 7.22
N SER A 226 -17.44 -18.73 7.40
CA SER A 226 -17.78 -20.08 7.87
C SER A 226 -17.34 -21.16 6.85
N TYR A 227 -17.65 -20.99 5.56
CA TYR A 227 -17.29 -21.94 4.51
C TYR A 227 -15.76 -22.10 4.35
N LEU A 228 -15.02 -20.99 4.48
CA LEU A 228 -13.56 -20.98 4.36
C LEU A 228 -12.84 -21.29 5.66
N HIS A 229 -13.58 -21.42 6.78
CA HIS A 229 -13.01 -21.59 8.13
C HIS A 229 -12.03 -20.50 8.54
N ILE A 230 -12.31 -19.26 8.13
CA ILE A 230 -11.58 -18.07 8.54
C ILE A 230 -12.39 -17.31 9.61
N PRO A 231 -11.77 -16.52 10.48
CA PRO A 231 -12.52 -15.77 11.46
C PRO A 231 -13.42 -14.72 10.81
N TYR A 232 -14.65 -14.64 11.31
CA TYR A 232 -15.55 -13.55 10.94
C TYR A 232 -15.18 -12.28 11.70
N ILE A 233 -15.01 -11.18 10.98
CA ILE A 233 -14.74 -9.84 11.54
C ILE A 233 -15.80 -8.88 11.02
N ALA A 234 -16.69 -8.48 11.90
CA ALA A 234 -17.79 -7.58 11.56
C ALA A 234 -17.26 -6.26 10.98
N GLY A 235 -17.76 -5.88 9.81
CA GLY A 235 -17.37 -4.65 9.13
C GLY A 235 -16.08 -4.71 8.32
N ALA A 236 -15.28 -5.79 8.38
CA ALA A 236 -14.06 -5.90 7.57
C ALA A 236 -14.34 -5.88 6.06
N GLY A 237 -15.51 -6.37 5.63
CA GLY A 237 -15.92 -6.38 4.21
C GLY A 237 -15.94 -4.98 3.57
N GLU A 238 -16.13 -3.93 4.36
CA GLU A 238 -16.14 -2.56 3.87
C GLU A 238 -14.78 -2.10 3.31
N LEU A 239 -13.69 -2.70 3.78
CA LEU A 239 -12.35 -2.44 3.24
C LEU A 239 -12.24 -2.81 1.74
N MET A 240 -13.13 -3.67 1.21
CA MET A 240 -13.18 -3.95 -0.23
C MET A 240 -13.39 -2.68 -1.06
N VAL A 241 -14.19 -1.73 -0.57
CA VAL A 241 -14.44 -0.44 -1.25
C VAL A 241 -13.17 0.43 -1.27
N MET A 242 -12.42 0.41 -0.17
CA MET A 242 -11.13 1.13 -0.07
C MET A 242 -10.06 0.50 -0.94
N VAL A 243 -9.96 -0.84 -0.92
CA VAL A 243 -9.05 -1.58 -1.81
C VAL A 243 -9.35 -1.27 -3.26
N ALA A 244 -10.63 -1.22 -3.62
CA ALA A 244 -11.07 -0.85 -4.96
C ALA A 244 -10.57 0.56 -5.35
N ALA A 245 -10.64 1.53 -4.43
CA ALA A 245 -10.05 2.86 -4.63
C ALA A 245 -8.53 2.79 -4.84
N VAL A 246 -7.81 1.96 -4.07
CA VAL A 246 -6.36 1.74 -4.26
C VAL A 246 -6.06 1.17 -5.64
N CYS A 247 -6.81 0.15 -6.07
CA CYS A 247 -6.64 -0.45 -7.39
C CYS A 247 -6.89 0.57 -8.51
N GLY A 248 -7.97 1.35 -8.41
CA GLY A 248 -8.28 2.40 -9.38
C GLY A 248 -7.23 3.50 -9.42
N ALA A 249 -6.85 4.06 -8.26
CA ALA A 249 -5.84 5.10 -8.16
C ALA A 249 -4.46 4.61 -8.62
N GLY A 250 -4.09 3.38 -8.24
CA GLY A 250 -2.81 2.77 -8.59
C GLY A 250 -2.69 2.49 -10.09
N LEU A 251 -3.73 1.91 -10.71
CA LEU A 251 -3.75 1.69 -12.16
C LEU A 251 -3.79 3.02 -12.93
N GLY A 252 -4.57 4.01 -12.45
CA GLY A 252 -4.59 5.33 -13.05
C GLY A 252 -3.25 6.07 -12.93
N PHE A 253 -2.54 5.90 -11.83
CA PHE A 253 -1.18 6.43 -11.67
C PHE A 253 -0.18 5.69 -12.54
N LEU A 254 -0.26 4.36 -12.64
CA LEU A 254 0.60 3.53 -13.49
C LEU A 254 0.57 3.98 -14.95
N TRP A 255 -0.54 4.49 -15.45
CA TRP A 255 -0.65 5.06 -16.79
C TRP A 255 0.41 6.12 -17.08
N PHE A 256 0.76 6.91 -16.06
CA PHE A 256 1.78 7.97 -16.16
C PHE A 256 3.16 7.53 -15.64
N ASN A 257 3.21 6.49 -14.79
CA ASN A 257 4.44 6.02 -14.15
C ASN A 257 5.07 4.82 -14.85
N THR A 258 4.41 4.25 -15.87
CA THR A 258 5.02 3.17 -16.69
C THR A 258 6.27 3.67 -17.42
N TYR A 259 7.23 2.77 -17.65
CA TYR A 259 8.50 3.10 -18.32
C TYR A 259 8.31 3.57 -19.77
N PRO A 260 8.89 4.71 -20.20
CA PRO A 260 9.57 5.71 -19.39
C PRO A 260 8.61 6.62 -18.64
N ALA A 261 8.80 6.77 -17.33
CA ALA A 261 7.86 7.46 -16.46
C ALA A 261 7.75 8.96 -16.74
N GLN A 262 6.52 9.47 -16.73
CA GLN A 262 6.22 10.90 -16.82
C GLN A 262 6.22 11.58 -15.43
N VAL A 263 6.08 10.80 -14.36
CA VAL A 263 6.06 11.24 -12.96
C VAL A 263 6.47 10.10 -12.04
N PHE A 264 7.26 10.38 -11.00
CA PHE A 264 7.61 9.43 -9.96
C PHE A 264 6.65 9.52 -8.78
N MET A 265 6.44 8.38 -8.09
CA MET A 265 5.53 8.29 -6.97
C MET A 265 6.02 9.10 -5.77
N GLY A 266 7.28 8.94 -5.41
CA GLY A 266 7.90 9.58 -4.25
C GLY A 266 7.47 8.98 -2.92
N ASP A 267 8.05 9.50 -1.84
CA ASP A 267 7.80 9.02 -0.48
C ASP A 267 6.33 9.23 -0.06
N VAL A 268 5.65 10.23 -0.62
CA VAL A 268 4.20 10.48 -0.38
C VAL A 268 3.38 9.23 -0.69
N GLY A 269 3.57 8.65 -1.88
CA GLY A 269 2.81 7.48 -2.30
C GLY A 269 3.34 6.20 -1.70
N ALA A 270 4.66 5.99 -1.75
CA ALA A 270 5.26 4.73 -1.36
C ALA A 270 5.05 4.42 0.14
N LEU A 271 5.28 5.40 1.03
CA LEU A 271 5.07 5.20 2.47
C LEU A 271 3.61 4.99 2.83
N SER A 272 2.71 5.78 2.24
CA SER A 272 1.29 5.74 2.55
C SER A 272 0.62 4.45 2.07
N LEU A 273 0.93 4.01 0.85
CA LEU A 273 0.40 2.77 0.30
C LEU A 273 0.92 1.55 1.07
N GLY A 274 2.21 1.52 1.39
CA GLY A 274 2.77 0.43 2.18
C GLY A 274 2.16 0.34 3.58
N ALA A 275 1.98 1.48 4.27
CA ALA A 275 1.31 1.52 5.58
C ALA A 275 -0.16 1.08 5.49
N MET A 276 -0.86 1.48 4.42
CA MET A 276 -2.24 1.07 4.16
C MET A 276 -2.37 -0.44 3.95
N LEU A 277 -1.47 -1.06 3.16
CA LEU A 277 -1.43 -2.52 3.01
C LEU A 277 -1.22 -3.21 4.36
N GLY A 278 -0.31 -2.69 5.18
CA GLY A 278 -0.02 -3.23 6.51
C GLY A 278 -1.23 -3.20 7.44
N VAL A 279 -1.90 -2.05 7.55
CA VAL A 279 -3.07 -1.93 8.43
C VAL A 279 -4.26 -2.76 7.93
N MET A 280 -4.46 -2.84 6.62
CA MET A 280 -5.51 -3.71 6.04
C MET A 280 -5.25 -5.18 6.35
N ALA A 281 -4.02 -5.67 6.18
CA ALA A 281 -3.67 -7.05 6.49
C ALA A 281 -3.90 -7.38 7.98
N VAL A 282 -3.57 -6.43 8.87
CA VAL A 282 -3.84 -6.57 10.30
C VAL A 282 -5.35 -6.65 10.59
N ILE A 283 -6.17 -5.80 9.97
CA ILE A 283 -7.63 -5.83 10.17
C ILE A 283 -8.22 -7.17 9.71
N VAL A 284 -7.78 -7.70 8.57
CA VAL A 284 -8.28 -8.98 8.04
C VAL A 284 -7.53 -10.21 8.56
N ARG A 285 -6.62 -10.05 9.53
CA ARG A 285 -5.82 -11.11 10.17
C ARG A 285 -4.97 -11.91 9.20
N GLN A 286 -4.40 -11.25 8.19
CA GLN A 286 -3.58 -11.87 7.15
C GLN A 286 -2.14 -11.34 7.13
N GLU A 287 -1.55 -11.10 8.30
CA GLU A 287 -0.21 -10.54 8.45
C GLU A 287 0.87 -11.44 7.82
N ILE A 288 0.79 -12.75 8.09
CA ILE A 288 1.72 -13.72 7.53
C ILE A 288 1.47 -13.90 6.02
N VAL A 289 0.21 -13.88 5.60
CA VAL A 289 -0.14 -13.96 4.17
C VAL A 289 0.32 -12.72 3.43
N LEU A 290 0.24 -11.52 4.04
CA LEU A 290 0.82 -10.30 3.49
C LEU A 290 2.33 -10.45 3.27
N PHE A 291 3.07 -11.07 4.20
CA PHE A 291 4.49 -11.35 4.04
C PHE A 291 4.77 -12.24 2.81
N ILE A 292 3.89 -13.21 2.51
CA ILE A 292 3.98 -14.07 1.32
C ILE A 292 3.62 -13.26 0.07
N MET A 293 2.44 -12.64 0.02
CA MET A 293 1.96 -11.90 -1.15
C MET A 293 2.86 -10.71 -1.50
N GLY A 294 3.35 -10.03 -0.46
CA GLY A 294 4.30 -8.93 -0.57
C GLY A 294 5.76 -9.36 -0.70
N GLY A 295 6.05 -10.62 -1.07
CA GLY A 295 7.40 -11.17 -1.06
C GLY A 295 8.40 -10.41 -1.94
N VAL A 296 7.96 -9.67 -2.96
CA VAL A 296 8.82 -8.75 -3.70
C VAL A 296 9.30 -7.61 -2.80
N PHE A 297 8.41 -6.99 -2.02
CA PHE A 297 8.77 -5.95 -1.06
C PHE A 297 9.70 -6.49 0.04
N VAL A 298 9.42 -7.73 0.50
CA VAL A 298 10.27 -8.43 1.47
C VAL A 298 11.66 -8.68 0.89
N MET A 299 11.75 -9.20 -0.33
CA MET A 299 13.03 -9.47 -1.01
C MET A 299 13.88 -8.20 -1.16
N GLU A 300 13.25 -7.09 -1.57
CA GLU A 300 13.92 -5.78 -1.67
C GLU A 300 14.48 -5.34 -0.32
N THR A 301 13.66 -5.38 0.73
CA THR A 301 14.05 -4.99 2.08
C THR A 301 15.15 -5.88 2.65
N VAL A 302 14.99 -7.20 2.54
CA VAL A 302 15.97 -8.18 3.03
C VAL A 302 17.30 -8.03 2.29
N SER A 303 17.29 -7.73 0.99
CA SER A 303 18.53 -7.47 0.23
C SER A 303 19.32 -6.28 0.79
N VAL A 304 18.62 -5.21 1.22
CA VAL A 304 19.26 -4.05 1.86
C VAL A 304 19.80 -4.43 3.23
N MET A 305 19.02 -5.14 4.04
CA MET A 305 19.46 -5.59 5.38
C MET A 305 20.70 -6.47 5.29
N MET A 306 20.71 -7.45 4.38
CA MET A 306 21.87 -8.33 4.15
C MET A 306 23.09 -7.56 3.66
N GLN A 307 22.91 -6.62 2.73
CA GLN A 307 23.99 -5.78 2.22
C GLN A 307 24.63 -4.96 3.33
N VAL A 308 23.80 -4.29 4.15
CA VAL A 308 24.29 -3.45 5.26
C VAL A 308 24.97 -4.30 6.33
N ALA A 309 24.39 -5.43 6.71
CA ALA A 309 24.96 -6.34 7.70
C ALA A 309 26.33 -6.89 7.22
N SER A 310 26.41 -7.40 6.00
CA SER A 310 27.66 -7.90 5.44
C SER A 310 28.74 -6.82 5.39
N PHE A 311 28.38 -5.63 4.90
CA PHE A 311 29.36 -4.53 4.79
C PHE A 311 29.88 -4.07 6.16
N LYS A 312 29.01 -4.00 7.18
CA LYS A 312 29.42 -3.64 8.56
C LYS A 312 30.27 -4.74 9.23
N LEU A 313 29.95 -6.01 8.97
CA LEU A 313 30.66 -7.13 9.63
C LEU A 313 31.95 -7.57 8.92
N THR A 314 31.96 -7.50 7.58
CA THR A 314 33.05 -8.08 6.78
C THR A 314 33.76 -7.08 5.85
N GLY A 315 33.24 -5.84 5.72
CA GLY A 315 33.73 -4.86 4.75
C GLY A 315 33.41 -5.21 3.28
N ARG A 316 32.69 -6.30 3.02
CA ARG A 316 32.40 -6.80 1.68
C ARG A 316 30.92 -6.65 1.31
N ARG A 317 30.66 -6.34 0.03
CA ARG A 317 29.30 -6.29 -0.52
C ARG A 317 28.89 -7.68 -1.02
N ILE A 318 27.64 -8.11 -0.69
CA ILE A 318 27.01 -9.33 -1.23
C ILE A 318 26.48 -9.06 -2.64
N PHE A 319 25.72 -7.97 -2.77
CA PHE A 319 25.15 -7.53 -4.04
C PHE A 319 25.99 -6.40 -4.65
N ARG A 320 25.96 -6.25 -5.98
CA ARG A 320 26.59 -5.10 -6.66
C ARG A 320 26.05 -3.77 -6.13
N MET A 321 24.74 -3.73 -5.89
CA MET A 321 24.02 -2.63 -5.23
C MET A 321 22.74 -3.21 -4.59
N ALA A 322 22.24 -2.57 -3.53
CA ALA A 322 20.96 -2.85 -2.92
C ALA A 322 20.11 -1.57 -2.91
N PRO A 323 18.79 -1.65 -3.03
CA PRO A 323 17.94 -2.85 -3.13
C PRO A 323 18.23 -3.72 -4.37
N ILE A 324 17.67 -4.96 -4.41
CA ILE A 324 18.11 -5.99 -5.36
C ILE A 324 17.80 -5.67 -6.83
N HIS A 325 16.80 -4.83 -7.12
CA HIS A 325 16.52 -4.38 -8.49
C HIS A 325 17.74 -3.68 -9.09
N HIS A 326 18.48 -2.85 -8.35
CA HIS A 326 19.71 -2.22 -8.80
C HIS A 326 20.84 -3.22 -9.08
N HIS A 327 20.86 -4.35 -8.34
CA HIS A 327 21.82 -5.41 -8.65
C HIS A 327 21.61 -5.97 -10.06
N PHE A 328 20.35 -6.16 -10.49
CA PHE A 328 20.03 -6.63 -11.84
C PHE A 328 20.30 -5.58 -12.91
N GLU A 329 20.06 -4.28 -12.64
CA GLU A 329 20.46 -3.21 -13.54
C GLU A 329 21.97 -3.23 -13.78
N LEU A 330 22.78 -3.32 -12.71
CA LEU A 330 24.24 -3.39 -12.80
C LEU A 330 24.77 -4.72 -13.40
N LYS A 331 23.90 -5.73 -13.56
CA LYS A 331 24.15 -6.92 -14.35
C LYS A 331 23.85 -6.72 -15.85
N GLY A 332 23.30 -5.55 -16.24
CA GLY A 332 22.98 -5.24 -17.63
C GLY A 332 21.58 -5.67 -18.06
N TRP A 333 20.66 -5.96 -17.12
CA TRP A 333 19.26 -6.19 -17.50
C TRP A 333 18.58 -4.86 -17.81
N ALA A 334 17.79 -4.84 -18.90
CA ALA A 334 16.96 -3.69 -19.22
C ALA A 334 15.90 -3.47 -18.15
N GLU A 335 15.67 -2.22 -17.76
CA GLU A 335 14.71 -1.83 -16.72
C GLU A 335 13.31 -2.44 -16.92
N PRO A 336 12.67 -2.37 -18.10
CA PRO A 336 11.35 -2.99 -18.31
C PRO A 336 11.34 -4.51 -18.06
N LYS A 337 12.46 -5.18 -18.32
CA LYS A 337 12.58 -6.61 -18.07
C LYS A 337 12.60 -6.94 -16.58
N ILE A 338 13.22 -6.11 -15.76
CA ILE A 338 13.22 -6.25 -14.29
C ILE A 338 11.80 -6.03 -13.78
N ILE A 339 11.17 -4.94 -14.17
CA ILE A 339 9.83 -4.51 -13.76
C ILE A 339 8.81 -5.63 -14.03
N VAL A 340 8.71 -6.09 -15.28
CA VAL A 340 7.73 -7.12 -15.67
C VAL A 340 7.97 -8.44 -14.94
N ARG A 341 9.23 -8.84 -14.74
CA ARG A 341 9.55 -10.06 -13.98
C ARG A 341 9.12 -9.97 -12.53
N PHE A 342 9.31 -8.82 -11.89
CA PHE A 342 8.89 -8.61 -10.51
C PHE A 342 7.35 -8.58 -10.38
N TRP A 343 6.65 -8.04 -11.39
CA TRP A 343 5.20 -8.14 -11.45
C TRP A 343 4.73 -9.60 -11.57
N ILE A 344 5.36 -10.40 -12.43
CA ILE A 344 5.03 -11.83 -12.57
C ILE A 344 5.29 -12.58 -11.26
N ILE A 345 6.41 -12.31 -10.58
CA ILE A 345 6.69 -12.90 -9.27
C ILE A 345 5.60 -12.50 -8.27
N THR A 346 5.19 -11.23 -8.25
CA THR A 346 4.10 -10.78 -7.37
C THR A 346 2.79 -11.51 -7.68
N VAL A 347 2.42 -11.68 -8.95
CA VAL A 347 1.22 -12.46 -9.33
C VAL A 347 1.30 -13.88 -8.76
N ILE A 348 2.43 -14.56 -8.91
CA ILE A 348 2.62 -15.93 -8.37
C ILE A 348 2.44 -15.92 -6.85
N LEU A 349 3.08 -14.98 -6.14
CA LEU A 349 3.01 -14.89 -4.68
C LEU A 349 1.61 -14.53 -4.19
N VAL A 350 0.90 -13.67 -4.89
CA VAL A 350 -0.50 -13.34 -4.64
C VAL A 350 -1.39 -14.57 -4.80
N LEU A 351 -1.20 -15.36 -5.86
CA LEU A 351 -1.95 -16.60 -6.05
C LEU A 351 -1.65 -17.62 -4.95
N VAL A 352 -0.39 -17.75 -4.51
CA VAL A 352 -0.03 -18.58 -3.35
C VAL A 352 -0.73 -18.07 -2.08
N GLY A 353 -0.74 -16.75 -1.84
CA GLY A 353 -1.45 -16.17 -0.72
C GLY A 353 -2.96 -16.44 -0.77
N LEU A 354 -3.61 -16.24 -1.92
CA LEU A 354 -5.04 -16.53 -2.10
C LEU A 354 -5.36 -18.01 -1.94
N ALA A 355 -4.46 -18.91 -2.33
CA ALA A 355 -4.64 -20.35 -2.12
C ALA A 355 -4.78 -20.70 -0.63
N THR A 356 -4.19 -19.92 0.29
CA THR A 356 -4.33 -20.11 1.74
C THR A 356 -5.78 -19.96 2.23
N LEU A 357 -6.67 -19.29 1.47
CA LEU A 357 -8.10 -19.21 1.83
C LEU A 357 -8.76 -20.58 1.89
N LYS A 358 -8.30 -21.54 1.10
CA LYS A 358 -8.93 -22.88 1.03
C LYS A 358 -8.00 -23.99 1.52
N ILE A 359 -6.68 -23.84 1.38
CA ILE A 359 -5.69 -24.80 1.87
C ILE A 359 -5.47 -24.55 3.36
N ARG A 360 -6.43 -25.00 4.17
CA ARG A 360 -6.36 -24.93 5.62
C ARG A 360 -6.79 -26.25 6.21
#